data_0d7ee90c2dc84b8251aba9848eaa2600
#
_entry.id   0d7ee90c2dc84b8251aba9848eaa2600
#
_cell.length_a   1.000
_cell.length_b   1.000
_cell.length_c   1.000
_cell.angle_alpha   90.00
_cell.angle_beta   90.00
_cell.angle_gamma   90.00
#
_symmetry.space_group_name_H-M   'P 1'
#
loop_
_entity.id
_entity.type
_entity.pdbx_description
1 polymer ?
#
loop_
_entity_poly.entity_id
_entity_poly.type
_entity_poly.pdbx_seq_one_letter_code
_entity_poly.pdbx_strand_id
1 'polypeptide(L)' 'MSDQPAIHVGAKVLLLSCPDSGQPGTVLRIERGKLAVLWADIGPDYVRLHSAASLRLA' A
#
# COMPACT_ATOMS: atom_id res chain seq x y z
N MET A 1 5.10 -21.17 10.09
CA MET A 1 5.51 -20.52 8.85
C MET A 1 4.49 -19.49 8.41
N SER A 2 4.93 -18.32 8.06
CA SER A 2 4.02 -17.27 7.67
C SER A 2 3.50 -17.51 6.25
N ASP A 3 2.19 -17.43 6.08
CA ASP A 3 1.59 -17.60 4.78
C ASP A 3 1.26 -16.28 4.11
N GLN A 4 1.54 -15.18 4.80
CA GLN A 4 1.27 -13.88 4.22
C GLN A 4 2.45 -13.44 3.39
N PRO A 5 2.23 -13.14 2.11
CA PRO A 5 3.28 -12.56 1.31
C PRO A 5 3.66 -11.20 1.89
N ALA A 6 4.95 -10.94 1.95
CA ALA A 6 5.41 -9.66 2.43
C ALA A 6 5.06 -8.57 1.42
N ILE A 7 4.59 -7.43 1.91
CA ILE A 7 4.40 -6.28 1.06
C ILE A 7 5.77 -5.69 0.76
N HIS A 8 6.07 -5.49 -0.50
CA HIS A 8 7.39 -5.03 -0.93
C HIS A 8 7.25 -3.89 -1.94
N VAL A 9 8.36 -3.26 -2.24
CA VAL A 9 8.40 -2.18 -3.23
C VAL A 9 7.89 -2.72 -4.57
N GLY A 10 7.01 -1.96 -5.18
CA GLY A 10 6.37 -2.34 -6.44
C GLY A 10 5.07 -3.11 -6.28
N ALA A 11 4.73 -3.53 -5.07
CA ALA A 11 3.50 -4.28 -4.85
C ALA A 11 2.29 -3.36 -4.94
N LYS A 12 1.16 -3.93 -5.37
CA LYS A 12 -0.12 -3.24 -5.35
C LYS A 12 -0.83 -3.55 -4.05
N VAL A 13 -1.35 -2.52 -3.39
CA VAL A 13 -1.96 -2.68 -2.07
C VAL A 13 -3.27 -1.93 -1.99
N LEU A 14 -4.10 -2.35 -1.04
CA LEU A 14 -5.36 -1.70 -0.74
C LEU A 14 -5.40 -1.37 0.74
N LEU A 15 -6.13 -0.31 1.09
CA LEU A 15 -6.37 0.02 2.49
C LEU A 15 -7.40 -0.93 3.07
N LEU A 16 -7.11 -1.46 4.25
CA LEU A 16 -8.07 -2.33 4.93
C LEU A 16 -9.33 -1.58 5.32
N SER A 17 -9.21 -0.30 5.63
CA SER A 17 -10.36 0.50 6.05
C SER A 17 -11.26 0.89 4.87
N CYS A 18 -10.77 0.79 3.65
CA CYS A 18 -11.55 1.16 2.46
C CYS A 18 -11.34 0.11 1.37
N PRO A 19 -11.77 -1.13 1.61
CA PRO A 19 -11.49 -2.22 0.66
C PRO A 19 -12.20 -2.04 -0.69
N ASP A 20 -13.26 -1.26 -0.70
CA ASP A 20 -14.06 -1.08 -1.91
C ASP A 20 -13.75 0.23 -2.61
N SER A 21 -12.70 0.90 -2.23
CA SER A 21 -12.42 2.23 -2.80
C SER A 21 -11.91 2.17 -4.23
N GLY A 22 -11.67 1.00 -4.73
CA GLY A 22 -11.42 0.84 -6.16
C GLY A 22 -9.97 0.60 -6.52
N GLN A 23 -9.23 1.66 -6.71
CA GLN A 23 -7.89 1.52 -7.30
C GLN A 23 -6.83 1.18 -6.26
N PRO A 24 -6.02 0.16 -6.52
CA PRO A 24 -4.90 -0.14 -5.62
C PRO A 24 -3.81 0.91 -5.71
N GLY A 25 -3.11 1.10 -4.61
CA GLY A 25 -1.92 1.93 -4.59
C GLY A 25 -0.68 1.10 -4.92
N THR A 26 0.40 1.78 -5.22
CA THR A 26 1.68 1.13 -5.51
C THR A 26 2.69 1.51 -4.43
N VAL A 27 3.34 0.52 -3.85
CA VAL A 27 4.37 0.77 -2.86
C VAL A 27 5.61 1.28 -3.56
N LEU A 28 6.04 2.49 -3.21
CA LEU A 28 7.22 3.11 -3.81
C LEU A 28 8.48 2.82 -3.03
N ARG A 29 8.39 2.83 -1.70
CA ARG A 29 9.53 2.55 -0.85
C ARG A 29 9.05 2.21 0.55
N ILE A 30 9.96 1.71 1.35
CA ILE A 30 9.69 1.37 2.75
C ILE A 30 10.62 2.22 3.60
N GLU A 31 10.04 2.93 4.58
CA GLU A 31 10.79 3.80 5.49
C GLU A 31 10.39 3.51 6.92
N ARG A 32 11.35 3.09 7.73
CA ARG A 32 11.16 2.90 9.17
C ARG A 32 9.89 2.12 9.50
N GLY A 33 9.68 1.03 8.78
CA GLY A 33 8.53 0.19 9.01
C GLY A 33 7.23 0.70 8.40
N LYS A 34 7.28 1.81 7.67
CA LYS A 34 6.11 2.34 6.99
C LYS A 34 6.31 2.26 5.49
N LEU A 35 5.20 2.14 4.79
CA LEU A 35 5.20 1.99 3.35
C LEU A 35 4.73 3.27 2.70
N ALA A 36 5.54 3.80 1.79
CA ALA A 36 5.15 4.96 1.00
C ALA A 36 4.36 4.46 -0.20
N VAL A 37 3.08 4.79 -0.26
CA VAL A 37 2.17 4.28 -1.27
C VAL A 37 1.67 5.41 -2.16
N LEU A 38 1.79 5.21 -3.45
CA LEU A 38 1.27 6.16 -4.43
C LEU A 38 -0.17 5.78 -4.77
N TRP A 39 -1.07 6.71 -4.56
CA TRP A 39 -2.49 6.53 -4.86
C TRP A 39 -2.84 7.34 -6.12
N ALA A 40 -2.55 6.74 -7.25
CA ALA A 40 -2.65 7.45 -8.53
C ALA A 40 -4.07 7.90 -8.88
N ASP A 41 -5.08 7.21 -8.35
CA ASP A 41 -6.46 7.61 -8.59
C ASP A 41 -6.83 8.91 -7.87
N ILE A 42 -6.11 9.24 -6.82
CA ILE A 42 -6.31 10.51 -6.10
C ILE A 42 -5.54 11.62 -6.79
N GLY A 43 -4.30 11.33 -7.17
CA GLY A 43 -3.48 12.29 -7.87
C GLY A 43 -2.18 11.67 -8.34
N PRO A 44 -1.54 12.23 -9.38
CA PRO A 44 -0.35 11.63 -9.97
C PRO A 44 0.84 11.57 -9.01
N ASP A 45 0.85 12.46 -8.00
CA ASP A 45 1.93 12.49 -7.02
C ASP A 45 1.43 12.32 -5.60
N TYR A 46 0.27 11.72 -5.44
CA TYR A 46 -0.31 11.58 -4.11
C TYR A 46 0.30 10.37 -3.41
N VAL A 47 1.27 10.65 -2.55
CA VAL A 47 2.00 9.61 -1.83
C VAL A 47 1.72 9.76 -0.33
N ARG A 48 1.34 8.66 0.32
CA ARG A 48 1.07 8.65 1.76
C ARG A 48 1.83 7.50 2.42
N LEU A 49 2.18 7.72 3.67
CA LEU A 49 2.83 6.67 4.46
C LEU A 49 1.76 5.90 5.23
N HIS A 50 1.85 4.59 5.17
CA HIS A 50 0.93 3.69 5.88
C HIS A 50 1.73 2.60 6.56
N SER A 51 1.22 2.12 7.70
CA SER A 51 1.81 0.95 8.31
C SER A 51 1.39 -0.30 7.52
N ALA A 52 2.22 -1.33 7.56
CA ALA A 52 1.89 -2.57 6.86
C ALA A 52 0.58 -3.17 7.37
N ALA A 53 0.27 -2.96 8.65
CA ALA A 53 -0.96 -3.48 9.23
C ALA A 53 -2.23 -2.82 8.66
N SER A 54 -2.09 -1.65 8.04
CA SER A 54 -3.22 -0.95 7.45
C SER A 54 -3.48 -1.31 6.00
N LEU A 55 -2.63 -2.14 5.43
CA LEU A 55 -2.66 -2.47 4.00
C LEU A 55 -2.77 -3.97 3.80
N ARG A 56 -3.23 -4.32 2.61
CA ARG A 56 -3.20 -5.72 2.17
C ARG A 56 -2.83 -5.73 0.70
N LEU A 57 -2.34 -6.86 0.23
CA LEU A 57 -2.04 -7.01 -1.19
C LEU A 57 -3.35 -7.01 -1.99
N ALA A 58 -3.30 -6.31 -3.11
CA ALA A 58 -4.45 -6.23 -4.00
C ALA A 58 -4.64 -7.53 -4.77
#